data_f8d7d81568b65e868fc7b636938c7bb9
#
_entry.id   f8d7d81568b65e868fc7b636938c7bb9
#
_cell.length_a   1.000
_cell.length_b   1.000
_cell.length_c   1.000
_cell.angle_alpha   90.00
_cell.angle_beta   90.00
_cell.angle_gamma   90.00
#
_symmetry.space_group_name_H-M   'P 1'
#
loop_
_entity.id
_entity.type
_entity.pdbx_description
1 polymer ?
#
loop_
_entity_poly.entity_id
_entity_poly.type
_entity_poly.pdbx_seq_one_letter_code
_entity_poly.pdbx_strand_id
1 'polypeptide(L)'
;MNTNVIIADIRYTDWLISHDPHVPAHWVKRCLSAGEYIITLTDAEPAGFLRYSWFWGVIPYMDMIWVIPQYRRRGIGGSLFQHWETAMREQQATQLMTSSVADEKEPQQFHRSNGFREAGAISFGKFQPQSEVFLIKDL
;
A
#
# COMPACT_ATOMS: atom_id res chain seq x y z
N MET A 1 -21.57 5.85 8.59
CA MET A 1 -20.75 4.88 7.86
C MET A 1 -19.80 4.21 8.83
N ASN A 2 -19.91 2.90 8.94
CA ASN A 2 -19.11 2.12 9.88
C ASN A 2 -17.86 1.58 9.18
N THR A 3 -16.68 2.11 9.52
CA THR A 3 -15.42 1.72 8.91
C THR A 3 -14.56 0.92 9.89
N ASN A 4 -13.93 -0.11 9.38
CA ASN A 4 -13.05 -0.98 10.14
C ASN A 4 -11.85 -1.40 9.30
N VAL A 5 -10.65 -1.35 9.87
CA VAL A 5 -9.41 -1.74 9.18
C VAL A 5 -8.94 -3.07 9.77
N ILE A 6 -8.73 -4.05 8.91
CA ILE A 6 -8.32 -5.39 9.32
C ILE A 6 -7.18 -5.91 8.46
N ILE A 7 -6.46 -6.91 8.96
CA ILE A 7 -5.57 -7.72 8.13
C ILE A 7 -6.46 -8.64 7.31
N ALA A 8 -6.33 -8.60 5.98
CA ALA A 8 -7.19 -9.39 5.11
C ALA A 8 -6.81 -10.88 5.18
N ASP A 9 -7.81 -11.73 5.12
CA ASP A 9 -7.65 -13.18 5.05
C ASP A 9 -8.20 -13.73 3.73
N ILE A 10 -8.23 -15.06 3.59
CA ILE A 10 -8.60 -15.73 2.34
C ILE A 10 -10.03 -15.43 1.86
N ARG A 11 -10.91 -14.93 2.73
CA ARG A 11 -12.26 -14.55 2.32
C ARG A 11 -12.26 -13.44 1.29
N TYR A 12 -11.20 -12.64 1.26
CA TYR A 12 -11.10 -11.49 0.36
C TYR A 12 -10.27 -11.77 -0.90
N THR A 13 -9.93 -13.03 -1.15
CA THR A 13 -9.09 -13.43 -2.28
C THR A 13 -9.65 -12.92 -3.62
N ASP A 14 -10.90 -13.22 -3.91
CA ASP A 14 -11.50 -12.86 -5.19
C ASP A 14 -11.63 -11.36 -5.35
N TRP A 15 -12.01 -10.66 -4.27
CA TRP A 15 -12.10 -9.22 -4.29
C TRP A 15 -10.73 -8.58 -4.58
N LEU A 16 -9.69 -9.06 -3.93
CA LEU A 16 -8.33 -8.54 -4.12
C LEU A 16 -7.79 -8.85 -5.52
N ILE A 17 -8.02 -10.05 -6.03
CA ILE A 17 -7.61 -10.38 -7.40
C ILE A 17 -8.28 -9.42 -8.40
N SER A 18 -9.54 -9.11 -8.16
CA SER A 18 -10.32 -8.20 -9.01
C SER A 18 -9.87 -6.74 -8.90
N HIS A 19 -9.45 -6.30 -7.72
CA HIS A 19 -9.14 -4.89 -7.44
C HIS A 19 -7.65 -4.56 -7.36
N ASP A 20 -6.78 -5.56 -7.38
CA ASP A 20 -5.33 -5.39 -7.45
C ASP A 20 -4.78 -6.09 -8.70
N PRO A 21 -5.10 -5.59 -9.90
CA PRO A 21 -4.69 -6.25 -11.14
C PRO A 21 -3.22 -6.02 -11.49
N HIS A 22 -2.49 -5.25 -10.68
CA HIS A 22 -1.08 -4.93 -10.93
C HIS A 22 -0.15 -6.12 -10.66
N VAL A 23 -0.64 -7.15 -9.99
CA VAL A 23 0.10 -8.37 -9.69
C VAL A 23 -0.72 -9.59 -10.10
N PRO A 24 -0.07 -10.72 -10.43
CA PRO A 24 -0.82 -11.92 -10.82
C PRO A 24 -1.55 -12.54 -9.62
N ALA A 25 -2.58 -13.35 -9.93
CA ALA A 25 -3.44 -13.96 -8.91
C ALA A 25 -2.65 -14.77 -7.87
N HIS A 26 -1.62 -15.52 -8.31
CA HIS A 26 -0.82 -16.31 -7.37
C HIS A 26 -0.05 -15.41 -6.37
N TRP A 27 0.31 -14.21 -6.79
CA TRP A 27 0.98 -13.25 -5.90
C TRP A 27 0.02 -12.70 -4.86
N VAL A 28 -1.22 -12.40 -5.26
CA VAL A 28 -2.27 -11.99 -4.31
C VAL A 28 -2.43 -13.06 -3.23
N LYS A 29 -2.54 -14.32 -3.63
CA LYS A 29 -2.69 -15.42 -2.68
C LYS A 29 -1.51 -15.54 -1.73
N ARG A 30 -0.29 -15.37 -2.26
CA ARG A 30 0.92 -15.38 -1.44
C ARG A 30 0.91 -14.25 -0.40
N CYS A 31 0.59 -13.05 -0.82
CA CYS A 31 0.54 -11.90 0.07
C CYS A 31 -0.54 -12.06 1.16
N LEU A 32 -1.70 -12.62 0.80
CA LEU A 32 -2.74 -12.92 1.77
C LEU A 32 -2.25 -13.93 2.82
N SER A 33 -1.58 -14.99 2.39
CA SER A 33 -1.04 -16.01 3.30
C SER A 33 0.02 -15.41 4.22
N ALA A 34 0.76 -14.42 3.75
CA ALA A 34 1.81 -13.76 4.54
C ALA A 34 1.27 -12.66 5.45
N GLY A 35 -0.02 -12.34 5.39
CA GLY A 35 -0.60 -11.25 6.18
C GLY A 35 -0.18 -9.86 5.69
N GLU A 36 0.12 -9.74 4.40
CA GLU A 36 0.66 -8.51 3.80
C GLU A 36 -0.39 -7.68 3.05
N TYR A 37 -1.67 -7.91 3.34
CA TYR A 37 -2.76 -7.06 2.90
C TYR A 37 -3.51 -6.51 4.10
N ILE A 38 -3.71 -5.20 4.11
CA ILE A 38 -4.59 -4.53 5.06
C ILE A 38 -5.78 -4.02 4.26
N ILE A 39 -6.98 -4.22 4.75
CA ILE A 39 -8.20 -3.89 4.03
C ILE A 39 -9.11 -3.04 4.91
N THR A 40 -9.76 -2.05 4.31
CA THR A 40 -10.79 -1.28 4.98
C THR A 40 -12.16 -1.83 4.61
N LEU A 41 -12.96 -2.11 5.60
CA LEU A 41 -14.37 -2.46 5.42
C LEU A 41 -15.23 -1.26 5.76
N THR A 42 -16.17 -0.94 4.91
CA THR A 42 -17.18 0.09 5.14
C THR A 42 -18.54 -0.59 5.11
N ASP A 43 -19.23 -0.55 6.25
CA ASP A 43 -20.49 -1.29 6.41
C ASP A 43 -20.34 -2.77 6.00
N ALA A 44 -19.24 -3.39 6.44
CA ALA A 44 -18.86 -4.77 6.20
C ALA A 44 -18.46 -5.09 4.75
N GLU A 45 -18.36 -4.10 3.87
CA GLU A 45 -17.92 -4.29 2.47
C GLU A 45 -16.54 -3.70 2.24
N PRO A 46 -15.68 -4.36 1.44
CA PRO A 46 -14.35 -3.82 1.15
C PRO A 46 -14.43 -2.48 0.43
N ALA A 47 -13.67 -1.50 0.91
CA ALA A 47 -13.65 -0.15 0.36
C ALA A 47 -12.26 0.27 -0.11
N GLY A 48 -11.22 -0.43 0.32
CA GLY A 48 -9.85 -0.12 -0.06
C GLY A 48 -8.87 -1.10 0.55
N PHE A 49 -7.63 -1.06 0.08
CA PHE A 49 -6.60 -1.95 0.59
C PHE A 49 -5.23 -1.30 0.52
N LEU A 50 -4.31 -1.85 1.32
CA LEU A 50 -2.88 -1.55 1.28
C LEU A 50 -2.16 -2.89 1.22
N ARG A 51 -1.27 -3.06 0.23
CA ARG A 51 -0.43 -4.24 0.10
C ARG A 51 1.02 -3.82 0.34
N TYR A 52 1.74 -4.61 1.16
CA TYR A 52 3.13 -4.30 1.46
C TYR A 52 3.99 -5.55 1.46
N SER A 53 5.28 -5.33 1.43
CA SER A 53 6.30 -6.37 1.47
C SER A 53 7.46 -5.88 2.34
N TRP A 54 8.54 -6.65 2.41
CA TRP A 54 9.70 -6.34 3.25
C TRP A 54 10.93 -6.22 2.36
N PHE A 55 11.41 -4.99 2.19
CA PHE A 55 12.61 -4.74 1.40
C PHE A 55 13.82 -5.24 2.19
N TRP A 56 14.59 -6.14 1.58
CA TRP A 56 15.70 -6.85 2.22
C TRP A 56 15.27 -7.61 3.49
N GLY A 57 14.00 -7.91 3.64
CA GLY A 57 13.48 -8.52 4.87
C GLY A 57 13.50 -7.61 6.08
N VAL A 58 13.77 -6.32 5.91
CA VAL A 58 14.02 -5.38 7.01
C VAL A 58 13.10 -4.16 6.95
N ILE A 59 12.94 -3.56 5.77
CA ILE A 59 12.20 -2.29 5.63
C ILE A 59 10.81 -2.58 5.05
N PRO A 60 9.72 -2.27 5.78
CA PRO A 60 8.39 -2.38 5.21
C PRO A 60 8.25 -1.47 4.00
N TYR A 61 7.81 -2.06 2.90
CA TYR A 61 7.66 -1.38 1.60
C TYR A 61 6.20 -1.42 1.20
N MET A 62 5.57 -0.26 1.10
CA MET A 62 4.19 -0.16 0.64
C MET A 62 4.18 -0.28 -0.88
N ASP A 63 3.72 -1.43 -1.37
CA ASP A 63 3.69 -1.74 -2.80
C ASP A 63 2.50 -1.10 -3.49
N MET A 64 1.36 -1.01 -2.80
CA MET A 64 0.13 -0.50 -3.38
C MET A 64 -0.79 0.00 -2.27
N ILE A 65 -1.44 1.12 -2.52
CA ILE A 65 -2.58 1.59 -1.73
C ILE A 65 -3.66 2.05 -2.69
N TRP A 66 -4.89 1.58 -2.46
CA TRP A 66 -5.98 1.89 -3.38
C TRP A 66 -7.30 1.94 -2.64
N VAL A 67 -8.15 2.88 -3.01
CA VAL A 67 -9.47 3.10 -2.44
C VAL A 67 -10.49 3.11 -3.57
N ILE A 68 -11.60 2.40 -3.39
CA ILE A 68 -12.70 2.39 -4.36
C ILE A 68 -13.11 3.85 -4.66
N PRO A 69 -13.29 4.24 -5.92
CA PRO A 69 -13.53 5.64 -6.28
C PRO A 69 -14.65 6.32 -5.50
N GLN A 70 -15.78 5.63 -5.26
CA GLN A 70 -16.89 6.22 -4.52
C GLN A 70 -16.60 6.49 -3.05
N TYR A 71 -15.53 5.89 -2.50
CA TYR A 71 -15.16 6.08 -1.11
C TYR A 71 -13.95 7.00 -0.94
N ARG A 72 -13.44 7.58 -2.03
CA ARG A 72 -12.31 8.51 -1.96
C ARG A 72 -12.71 9.82 -1.29
N ARG A 73 -11.69 10.56 -0.80
CA ARG A 73 -11.85 11.84 -0.08
C ARG A 73 -12.63 11.71 1.23
N ARG A 74 -12.61 10.51 1.83
CA ARG A 74 -13.25 10.25 3.13
C ARG A 74 -12.23 9.80 4.19
N GLY A 75 -10.93 9.97 3.90
CA GLY A 75 -9.87 9.61 4.82
C GLY A 75 -9.52 8.14 4.89
N ILE A 76 -10.04 7.30 3.99
CA ILE A 76 -9.78 5.85 4.02
C ILE A 76 -8.32 5.55 3.72
N GLY A 77 -7.73 6.21 2.71
CA GLY A 77 -6.32 6.02 2.39
C GLY A 77 -5.41 6.40 3.56
N GLY A 78 -5.68 7.53 4.19
CA GLY A 78 -4.94 7.97 5.38
C GLY A 78 -5.07 6.98 6.53
N SER A 79 -6.27 6.44 6.75
CA SER A 79 -6.53 5.46 7.79
C SER A 79 -5.77 4.15 7.54
N LEU A 80 -5.76 3.66 6.30
CA LEU A 80 -4.98 2.48 5.89
C LEU A 80 -3.50 2.69 6.19
N PHE A 81 -2.97 3.84 5.79
CA PHE A 81 -1.57 4.16 6.03
C PHE A 81 -1.26 4.21 7.52
N GLN A 82 -2.09 4.86 8.33
CA GLN A 82 -1.90 4.96 9.77
C GLN A 82 -1.89 3.60 10.45
N HIS A 83 -2.79 2.71 10.06
CA HIS A 83 -2.81 1.34 10.59
C HIS A 83 -1.53 0.59 10.24
N TRP A 84 -1.08 0.72 9.00
CA TRP A 84 0.15 0.08 8.56
C TRP A 84 1.36 0.63 9.32
N GLU A 85 1.49 1.94 9.43
CA GLU A 85 2.60 2.54 10.16
C GLU A 85 2.62 2.07 11.62
N THR A 86 1.46 2.08 12.29
CA THR A 86 1.34 1.62 13.67
C THR A 86 1.77 0.16 13.80
N ALA A 87 1.30 -0.71 12.90
CA ALA A 87 1.67 -2.13 12.91
C ALA A 87 3.17 -2.33 12.70
N MET A 88 3.76 -1.55 11.81
CA MET A 88 5.20 -1.65 11.53
C MET A 88 6.04 -1.14 12.70
N ARG A 89 5.60 -0.07 13.36
CA ARG A 89 6.27 0.38 14.60
C ARG A 89 6.22 -0.68 15.69
N GLU A 90 5.10 -1.38 15.82
CA GLU A 90 4.96 -2.49 16.77
C GLU A 90 5.93 -3.64 16.46
N GLN A 91 6.26 -3.83 15.19
CA GLN A 91 7.26 -4.81 14.74
C GLN A 91 8.67 -4.23 14.74
N GLN A 92 8.85 -3.05 15.35
CA GLN A 92 10.14 -2.39 15.56
C GLN A 92 10.83 -1.94 14.27
N ALA A 93 10.07 -1.68 13.23
CA ALA A 93 10.61 -1.05 12.03
C ALA A 93 11.08 0.37 12.36
N THR A 94 12.23 0.75 11.81
CA THR A 94 12.80 2.08 12.02
C THR A 94 12.65 2.98 10.81
N GLN A 95 12.10 2.44 9.72
CA GLN A 95 11.96 3.16 8.47
C GLN A 95 10.85 2.51 7.65
N LEU A 96 10.14 3.31 6.87
CA LEU A 96 9.18 2.82 5.87
C LEU A 96 9.63 3.26 4.49
N MET A 97 9.21 2.52 3.48
CA MET A 97 9.56 2.77 2.09
C MET A 97 8.33 2.65 1.21
N THR A 98 8.29 3.44 0.15
CA THR A 98 7.29 3.32 -0.91
C THR A 98 7.87 3.87 -2.21
N SER A 99 7.10 3.81 -3.29
CA SER A 99 7.51 4.39 -4.56
C SER A 99 6.30 4.80 -5.39
N SER A 100 6.53 5.63 -6.39
CA SER A 100 5.52 5.98 -7.40
C SER A 100 6.22 6.37 -8.69
N VAL A 101 5.48 6.29 -9.80
CA VAL A 101 5.99 6.68 -11.11
C VAL A 101 6.28 8.18 -11.11
N ALA A 102 7.38 8.59 -11.72
CA ALA A 102 7.90 9.95 -11.64
C ALA A 102 6.92 11.03 -12.11
N ASP A 103 6.06 10.72 -13.09
CA ASP A 103 5.09 11.67 -13.63
C ASP A 103 3.72 11.62 -12.95
N GLU A 104 3.54 10.77 -11.94
CA GLU A 104 2.29 10.66 -11.18
C GLU A 104 2.37 11.52 -9.91
N LYS A 105 1.84 12.73 -10.00
CA LYS A 105 1.96 13.70 -8.91
C LYS A 105 1.08 13.42 -7.70
N GLU A 106 -0.13 12.90 -7.92
CA GLU A 106 -1.06 12.61 -6.83
C GLU A 106 -0.52 11.59 -5.82
N PRO A 107 -0.04 10.41 -6.27
CA PRO A 107 0.56 9.47 -5.33
C PRO A 107 1.75 10.05 -4.57
N GLN A 108 2.62 10.78 -5.25
CA GLN A 108 3.77 11.40 -4.59
C GLN A 108 3.34 12.40 -3.53
N GLN A 109 2.31 13.20 -3.82
CA GLN A 109 1.79 14.18 -2.88
C GLN A 109 1.18 13.50 -1.66
N PHE A 110 0.44 12.39 -1.88
CA PHE A 110 -0.09 11.58 -0.79
C PHE A 110 1.02 11.06 0.12
N HIS A 111 2.09 10.52 -0.48
CA HIS A 111 3.22 10.00 0.30
C HIS A 111 3.91 11.11 1.09
N ARG A 112 4.16 12.26 0.46
CA ARG A 112 4.78 13.38 1.15
C ARG A 112 3.91 13.89 2.30
N SER A 113 2.60 13.94 2.12
CA SER A 113 1.68 14.37 3.18
C SER A 113 1.67 13.40 4.36
N ASN A 114 2.07 12.15 4.14
CA ASN A 114 2.21 11.14 5.19
C ASN A 114 3.62 11.06 5.78
N GLY A 115 4.49 12.00 5.41
CA GLY A 115 5.81 12.13 6.02
C GLY A 115 6.96 11.48 5.25
N PHE A 116 6.71 10.99 4.05
CA PHE A 116 7.77 10.45 3.20
C PHE A 116 8.56 11.58 2.53
N ARG A 117 9.85 11.34 2.33
CA ARG A 117 10.75 12.19 1.54
C ARG A 117 11.32 11.41 0.37
N GLU A 118 11.62 12.10 -0.72
CA GLU A 118 12.23 11.46 -1.88
C GLU A 118 13.63 10.96 -1.53
N ALA A 119 13.93 9.72 -1.92
CA ALA A 119 15.20 9.08 -1.63
C ALA A 119 16.03 8.80 -2.89
N GLY A 120 15.40 8.79 -4.05
CA GLY A 120 16.07 8.54 -5.31
C GLY A 120 15.13 8.02 -6.37
N ALA A 121 15.65 7.72 -7.54
CA ALA A 121 14.86 7.23 -8.65
C ALA A 121 15.61 6.12 -9.39
N ILE A 122 14.84 5.17 -9.94
CA ILE A 122 15.37 4.06 -10.70
C ILE A 122 14.72 4.04 -12.07
N SER A 123 15.53 3.88 -13.12
CA SER A 123 15.03 3.69 -14.47
C SER A 123 14.97 2.18 -14.75
N PHE A 124 13.78 1.69 -15.13
CA PHE A 124 13.57 0.26 -15.38
C PHE A 124 13.70 -0.12 -16.87
N GLY A 125 13.98 0.84 -17.73
CA GLY A 125 14.14 0.56 -19.16
C GLY A 125 12.84 0.05 -19.78
N LYS A 126 12.88 -1.18 -20.30
CA LYS A 126 11.72 -1.75 -21.02
C LYS A 126 10.50 -1.98 -20.15
N PHE A 127 10.68 -2.25 -18.87
CA PHE A 127 9.58 -2.56 -17.98
C PHE A 127 8.64 -1.37 -17.80
N GLN A 128 9.23 -0.18 -17.65
CA GLN A 128 8.47 1.04 -17.40
C GLN A 128 9.23 2.22 -18.02
N PRO A 129 8.61 2.96 -18.97
CA PRO A 129 9.31 4.08 -19.63
C PRO A 129 9.71 5.19 -18.67
N GLN A 130 8.86 5.52 -17.70
CA GLN A 130 9.17 6.55 -16.70
C GLN A 130 9.97 5.95 -15.55
N SER A 131 10.79 6.77 -14.92
CA SER A 131 11.52 6.36 -13.72
C SER A 131 10.54 6.15 -12.56
N GLU A 132 10.92 5.27 -11.65
CA GLU A 132 10.22 5.08 -10.38
C GLU A 132 10.93 5.91 -9.32
N VAL A 133 10.20 6.77 -8.64
CA VAL A 133 10.70 7.58 -7.53
C VAL A 133 10.46 6.83 -6.23
N PHE A 134 11.54 6.60 -5.47
CA PHE A 134 11.48 5.92 -4.18
C PHE A 134 11.47 6.95 -3.06
N LEU A 135 10.63 6.72 -2.06
CA LEU A 135 10.46 7.61 -0.93
C LEU A 135 10.62 6.82 0.36
N ILE A 136 11.17 7.47 1.37
CA ILE A 136 11.37 6.85 2.68
C ILE A 136 10.82 7.75 3.78
N LYS A 137 10.44 7.11 4.90
CA LYS A 137 10.03 7.79 6.11
C LYS A 137 10.75 7.16 7.29
N ASP A 138 11.49 7.98 8.04
CA ASP A 138 12.12 7.52 9.28
C ASP A 138 11.07 7.48 10.39
N LEU A 139 11.10 6.43 11.20
CA LEU A 139 10.12 6.25 12.28
C LEU A 139 10.70 6.57 13.65
#